data_8f9db1d1c5174d2b16fd63e74e4d7cb0
#
_entry.id   8f9db1d1c5174d2b16fd63e74e4d7cb0
#
_cell.length_a   1.000
_cell.length_b   1.000
_cell.length_c   1.000
_cell.angle_alpha   90.00
_cell.angle_beta   90.00
_cell.angle_gamma   90.00
#
_symmetry.space_group_name_H-M   'P 1'
#
loop_
_entity.id
_entity.type
_entity.pdbx_description
1 polymer ?
#
loop_
_entity_poly.entity_id
_entity_poly.type
_entity_poly.pdbx_seq_one_letter_code
_entity_poly.pdbx_strand_id
1 'polypeptide(L)'
;MLLAGGLQSSSLDLPTLSLVAVCIAGLLGLFLIIDWMQQRNVRALAWWGSAYLIGASAMALGTMPAPFIKLPAAVPGALTFLACGMVWNGVRLFQGRRVLPFATFIGAALWLGLAQIPGMLDGGNGEVLGALIVPVYTFFIAMELWRERRRTRYSRAAAIVVPCLHAGIFLVPLAMRLSLPDGH
;
A
#
# COMPACT_ATOMS: atom_id res chain seq x y z
N MET A 1 22.51 43.82 -15.44
CA MET A 1 22.46 43.24 -14.11
C MET A 1 21.01 43.08 -13.70
N LEU A 2 20.27 42.15 -14.28
CA LEU A 2 18.85 41.82 -13.96
C LEU A 2 18.48 40.69 -14.94
N LEU A 3 18.65 39.43 -14.57
CA LEU A 3 17.95 38.24 -15.08
C LEU A 3 18.57 36.96 -14.43
N ALA A 4 18.65 36.99 -13.09
CA ALA A 4 18.84 35.76 -12.32
C ALA A 4 17.63 35.56 -11.41
N GLY A 5 16.42 35.70 -12.01
CA GLY A 5 15.17 35.27 -11.39
C GLY A 5 15.14 33.75 -11.46
N GLY A 6 15.50 33.11 -10.35
CA GLY A 6 15.62 31.69 -10.19
C GLY A 6 14.38 30.95 -10.68
N LEU A 7 14.61 29.96 -11.51
CA LEU A 7 13.77 28.79 -11.61
C LEU A 7 13.76 28.17 -10.19
N GLN A 8 12.84 28.61 -9.33
CA GLN A 8 12.44 27.82 -8.19
C GLN A 8 11.95 26.52 -8.78
N SER A 9 12.83 25.53 -8.79
CA SER A 9 12.43 24.15 -8.96
C SER A 9 11.32 23.95 -7.95
N SER A 10 10.09 23.81 -8.43
CA SER A 10 8.95 23.39 -7.65
C SER A 10 9.25 21.97 -7.18
N SER A 11 10.03 21.86 -6.10
CA SER A 11 10.15 20.63 -5.35
C SER A 11 8.73 20.33 -4.87
N LEU A 12 8.11 19.34 -5.49
CA LEU A 12 6.82 18.81 -5.03
C LEU A 12 7.02 18.48 -3.55
N ASP A 13 6.39 19.27 -2.69
CA ASP A 13 6.47 19.07 -1.25
C ASP A 13 5.94 17.68 -0.91
N LEU A 14 6.82 16.83 -0.40
CA LEU A 14 6.45 15.46 0.04
C LEU A 14 5.19 15.44 0.92
N PRO A 15 5.02 16.38 1.89
CA PRO A 15 3.80 16.47 2.67
C PRO A 15 2.55 16.72 1.84
N THR A 16 2.61 17.61 0.85
CA THR A 16 1.47 17.90 -0.04
C THR A 16 1.12 16.68 -0.89
N LEU A 17 2.12 15.97 -1.40
CA LEU A 17 1.91 14.75 -2.18
C LEU A 17 1.26 13.64 -1.35
N SER A 18 1.72 13.44 -0.11
CA SER A 18 1.14 12.46 0.80
C SER A 18 -0.29 12.82 1.21
N LEU A 19 -0.58 14.11 1.45
CA LEU A 19 -1.94 14.57 1.73
C LEU A 19 -2.89 14.27 0.56
N VAL A 20 -2.48 14.59 -0.66
CA VAL A 20 -3.26 14.30 -1.87
C VAL A 20 -3.50 12.79 -2.01
N ALA A 21 -2.48 11.97 -1.79
CA ALA A 21 -2.61 10.51 -1.86
C ALA A 21 -3.59 9.97 -0.81
N VAL A 22 -3.54 10.48 0.44
CA VAL A 22 -4.49 10.13 1.51
C VAL A 22 -5.91 10.51 1.13
N CYS A 23 -6.11 11.72 0.60
CA CYS A 23 -7.44 12.17 0.16
C CYS A 23 -7.99 11.30 -0.98
N ILE A 24 -7.18 11.01 -1.99
CA ILE A 24 -7.59 10.16 -3.13
C ILE A 24 -7.94 8.75 -2.64
N ALA A 25 -7.09 8.15 -1.82
CA ALA A 25 -7.35 6.81 -1.28
C ALA A 25 -8.60 6.79 -0.39
N GLY A 26 -8.78 7.80 0.46
CA GLY A 26 -9.97 7.93 1.30
C GLY A 26 -11.26 8.07 0.50
N LEU A 27 -11.27 8.96 -0.49
CA LEU A 27 -12.42 9.16 -1.38
C LEU A 27 -12.74 7.88 -2.17
N LEU A 28 -11.72 7.21 -2.71
CA LEU A 28 -11.90 5.95 -3.42
C LEU A 28 -12.48 4.87 -2.49
N GLY A 29 -11.98 4.78 -1.26
CA GLY A 29 -12.50 3.87 -0.25
C GLY A 29 -13.97 4.13 0.06
N LEU A 30 -14.34 5.38 0.29
CA LEU A 30 -15.75 5.77 0.52
C LEU A 30 -16.63 5.45 -0.69
N PHE A 31 -16.17 5.77 -1.89
CA PHE A 31 -16.91 5.47 -3.13
C PHE A 31 -17.20 3.96 -3.25
N LEU A 32 -16.19 3.12 -3.01
CA LEU A 32 -16.36 1.66 -3.07
C LEU A 32 -17.32 1.13 -1.99
N ILE A 33 -17.33 1.71 -0.80
CA ILE A 33 -18.30 1.36 0.27
C ILE A 33 -19.72 1.77 -0.14
N ILE A 34 -19.90 2.96 -0.71
CA ILE A 34 -21.21 3.44 -1.19
C ILE A 34 -21.72 2.54 -2.31
N ASP A 35 -20.87 2.18 -3.27
CA ASP A 35 -21.22 1.27 -4.36
C ASP A 35 -21.60 -0.13 -3.84
N TRP A 36 -20.85 -0.65 -2.85
CA TRP A 36 -21.25 -1.87 -2.17
C TRP A 36 -22.61 -1.75 -1.46
N MET A 37 -22.93 -0.61 -0.85
CA MET A 37 -24.24 -0.42 -0.20
C MET A 37 -25.39 -0.49 -1.22
N GLN A 38 -25.15 -0.10 -2.47
CA GLN A 38 -26.11 -0.19 -3.56
C GLN A 38 -26.14 -1.62 -4.16
N GLN A 39 -24.99 -2.28 -4.20
CA GLN A 39 -24.81 -3.61 -4.81
C GLN A 39 -24.28 -4.63 -3.81
N ARG A 40 -25.09 -4.95 -2.80
CA ARG A 40 -24.68 -5.82 -1.67
C ARG A 40 -24.26 -7.24 -2.04
N ASN A 41 -24.57 -7.70 -3.24
CA ASN A 41 -24.15 -8.98 -3.79
C ASN A 41 -22.64 -9.01 -4.11
N VAL A 42 -22.00 -7.83 -4.37
CA VAL A 42 -20.57 -7.74 -4.71
C VAL A 42 -19.75 -7.46 -3.44
N ARG A 43 -19.60 -8.49 -2.62
CA ARG A 43 -18.87 -8.36 -1.32
C ARG A 43 -17.42 -7.88 -1.45
N ALA A 44 -16.78 -8.08 -2.60
CA ALA A 44 -15.42 -7.63 -2.87
C ALA A 44 -15.26 -6.10 -2.73
N LEU A 45 -16.30 -5.31 -3.09
CA LEU A 45 -16.29 -3.86 -2.98
C LEU A 45 -16.14 -3.40 -1.52
N ALA A 46 -16.82 -4.08 -0.57
CA ALA A 46 -16.66 -3.78 0.85
C ALA A 46 -15.23 -4.02 1.33
N TRP A 47 -14.61 -5.13 0.89
CA TRP A 47 -13.23 -5.44 1.25
C TRP A 47 -12.24 -4.43 0.70
N TRP A 48 -12.37 -4.07 -0.56
CA TRP A 48 -11.52 -3.05 -1.18
C TRP A 48 -11.75 -1.67 -0.58
N GLY A 49 -13.00 -1.25 -0.42
CA GLY A 49 -13.32 0.04 0.19
C GLY A 49 -12.74 0.16 1.60
N SER A 50 -12.92 -0.86 2.44
CA SER A 50 -12.32 -0.89 3.79
C SER A 50 -10.79 -0.90 3.75
N ALA A 51 -10.18 -1.63 2.80
CA ALA A 51 -8.73 -1.64 2.62
C ALA A 51 -8.18 -0.25 2.27
N TYR A 52 -8.83 0.47 1.35
CA TYR A 52 -8.42 1.83 0.99
C TYR A 52 -8.58 2.82 2.14
N LEU A 53 -9.64 2.71 2.94
CA LEU A 53 -9.82 3.55 4.12
C LEU A 53 -8.76 3.27 5.19
N ILE A 54 -8.46 2.00 5.45
CA ILE A 54 -7.40 1.61 6.40
C ILE A 54 -6.03 2.06 5.87
N GLY A 55 -5.74 1.88 4.59
CA GLY A 55 -4.50 2.33 3.97
C GLY A 55 -4.33 3.84 4.02
N ALA A 56 -5.39 4.60 3.73
CA ALA A 56 -5.39 6.07 3.86
C ALA A 56 -5.12 6.49 5.32
N SER A 57 -5.77 5.82 6.28
CA SER A 57 -5.53 6.08 7.71
C SER A 57 -4.10 5.74 8.13
N ALA A 58 -3.53 4.64 7.64
CA ALA A 58 -2.15 4.26 7.88
C ALA A 58 -1.17 5.32 7.38
N MET A 59 -1.38 5.80 6.14
CA MET A 59 -0.57 6.85 5.53
C MET A 59 -0.70 8.17 6.29
N ALA A 60 -1.92 8.57 6.65
CA ALA A 60 -2.16 9.78 7.44
C ALA A 60 -1.44 9.72 8.79
N LEU A 61 -1.54 8.60 9.51
CA LEU A 61 -0.86 8.40 10.79
C LEU A 61 0.66 8.39 10.65
N GLY A 62 1.20 7.84 9.56
CA GLY A 62 2.65 7.82 9.30
C GLY A 62 3.23 9.18 8.92
N THR A 63 2.41 10.11 8.44
CA THR A 63 2.84 11.46 8.04
C THR A 63 2.54 12.53 9.09
N MET A 64 1.74 12.23 10.11
CA MET A 64 1.41 13.18 11.17
C MET A 64 2.62 13.46 12.07
N PRO A 65 2.88 14.74 12.41
CA PRO A 65 3.94 15.08 13.35
C PRO A 65 3.65 14.52 14.75
N ALA A 66 4.71 14.02 15.39
CA ALA A 66 4.69 13.33 16.69
C ALA A 66 3.89 13.96 17.86
N PRO A 67 3.64 15.29 17.95
CA PRO A 67 2.92 15.83 19.08
C PRO A 67 1.42 15.53 19.12
N PHE A 68 0.81 15.16 17.99
CA PHE A 68 -0.64 14.99 17.92
C PHE A 68 -1.12 13.60 18.39
N ILE A 69 -0.38 12.53 18.10
CA ILE A 69 -0.75 11.18 18.52
C ILE A 69 0.51 10.37 18.83
N LYS A 70 0.66 9.96 20.10
CA LYS A 70 1.76 9.07 20.55
C LYS A 70 1.41 7.60 20.24
N LEU A 71 1.36 7.24 18.97
CA LEU A 71 1.20 5.85 18.56
C LEU A 71 2.59 5.20 18.36
N PRO A 72 2.75 3.91 18.71
CA PRO A 72 3.95 3.18 18.33
C PRO A 72 4.18 3.27 16.82
N ALA A 73 5.42 3.53 16.40
CA ALA A 73 5.79 3.68 14.99
C ALA A 73 5.42 2.46 14.12
N ALA A 74 5.28 1.30 14.76
CA ALA A 74 4.86 0.07 14.09
C ALA A 74 3.38 0.06 13.63
N VAL A 75 2.51 0.90 14.22
CA VAL A 75 1.07 0.89 13.94
C VAL A 75 0.73 1.24 12.50
N PRO A 76 1.26 2.33 11.91
CA PRO A 76 1.01 2.64 10.50
C PRO A 76 1.41 1.50 9.56
N GLY A 77 2.56 0.88 9.78
CA GLY A 77 3.01 -0.28 9.00
C GLY A 77 2.06 -1.48 9.12
N ALA A 78 1.64 -1.82 10.34
CA ALA A 78 0.69 -2.89 10.57
C ALA A 78 -0.65 -2.66 9.85
N LEU A 79 -1.17 -1.43 9.87
CA LEU A 79 -2.39 -1.06 9.15
C LEU A 79 -2.20 -1.17 7.63
N THR A 80 -1.04 -0.79 7.11
CA THR A 80 -0.71 -0.93 5.68
C THR A 80 -0.76 -2.39 5.26
N PHE A 81 -0.13 -3.31 6.03
CA PHE A 81 -0.14 -4.74 5.69
C PHE A 81 -1.51 -5.38 5.88
N LEU A 82 -2.29 -4.92 6.85
CA LEU A 82 -3.69 -5.30 7.00
C LEU A 82 -4.48 -4.91 5.74
N ALA A 83 -4.32 -3.68 5.25
CA ALA A 83 -4.96 -3.21 4.03
C ALA A 83 -4.56 -4.07 2.81
N CYS A 84 -3.27 -4.41 2.66
CA CYS A 84 -2.79 -5.31 1.60
C CYS A 84 -3.46 -6.70 1.66
N GLY A 85 -3.57 -7.29 2.86
CA GLY A 85 -4.26 -8.56 3.07
C GLY A 85 -5.75 -8.49 2.74
N MET A 86 -6.40 -7.37 3.02
CA MET A 86 -7.80 -7.12 2.66
C MET A 86 -7.98 -6.98 1.14
N VAL A 87 -7.08 -6.28 0.44
CA VAL A 87 -7.10 -6.18 -1.03
C VAL A 87 -7.01 -7.58 -1.64
N TRP A 88 -6.06 -8.39 -1.18
CA TRP A 88 -5.93 -9.77 -1.68
C TRP A 88 -7.20 -10.59 -1.45
N ASN A 89 -7.78 -10.56 -0.25
CA ASN A 89 -9.04 -11.25 0.02
C ASN A 89 -10.22 -10.70 -0.81
N GLY A 90 -10.24 -9.40 -1.08
CA GLY A 90 -11.21 -8.79 -2.01
C GLY A 90 -11.11 -9.39 -3.43
N VAL A 91 -9.88 -9.58 -3.94
CA VAL A 91 -9.65 -10.25 -5.23
C VAL A 91 -10.15 -11.69 -5.22
N ARG A 92 -9.91 -12.45 -4.14
CA ARG A 92 -10.41 -13.82 -3.98
C ARG A 92 -11.94 -13.87 -4.01
N LEU A 93 -12.60 -12.99 -3.25
CA LEU A 93 -14.07 -12.88 -3.24
C LEU A 93 -14.62 -12.51 -4.60
N PHE A 94 -13.97 -11.59 -5.31
CA PHE A 94 -14.37 -11.21 -6.67
C PHE A 94 -14.33 -12.39 -7.65
N GLN A 95 -13.42 -13.34 -7.41
CA GLN A 95 -13.32 -14.58 -8.17
C GLN A 95 -14.22 -15.71 -7.65
N GLY A 96 -15.10 -15.44 -6.69
CA GLY A 96 -15.98 -16.43 -6.08
C GLY A 96 -15.29 -17.40 -5.14
N ARG A 97 -14.05 -17.10 -4.69
CA ARG A 97 -13.30 -17.91 -3.74
C ARG A 97 -13.59 -17.49 -2.30
N ARG A 98 -13.35 -18.41 -1.37
CA ARG A 98 -13.50 -18.14 0.07
C ARG A 98 -12.42 -17.18 0.55
N VAL A 99 -12.78 -16.29 1.47
CA VAL A 99 -11.85 -15.44 2.22
C VAL A 99 -10.93 -16.34 3.05
N LEU A 100 -9.66 -15.97 3.13
CA LEU A 100 -8.69 -16.53 4.04
C LEU A 100 -8.44 -15.54 5.18
N PRO A 101 -9.10 -15.69 6.34
CA PRO A 101 -8.96 -14.72 7.43
C PRO A 101 -7.50 -14.61 7.90
N PHE A 102 -6.79 -15.73 7.93
CA PHE A 102 -5.37 -15.76 8.26
C PHE A 102 -4.54 -14.87 7.33
N ALA A 103 -4.79 -14.89 6.04
CA ALA A 103 -4.08 -14.09 5.05
C ALA A 103 -4.30 -12.57 5.23
N THR A 104 -5.42 -12.17 5.83
CA THR A 104 -5.69 -10.77 6.15
C THR A 104 -4.74 -10.24 7.22
N PHE A 105 -4.46 -11.04 8.23
CA PHE A 105 -3.76 -10.58 9.43
C PHE A 105 -2.27 -10.94 9.47
N ILE A 106 -1.81 -11.90 8.65
CA ILE A 106 -0.44 -12.42 8.75
C ILE A 106 0.63 -11.34 8.55
N GLY A 107 0.44 -10.44 7.59
CA GLY A 107 1.41 -9.36 7.35
C GLY A 107 1.47 -8.36 8.50
N ALA A 108 0.31 -7.98 9.04
CA ALA A 108 0.24 -7.09 10.19
C ALA A 108 0.84 -7.76 11.45
N ALA A 109 0.55 -9.04 11.67
CA ALA A 109 1.10 -9.81 12.80
C ALA A 109 2.62 -9.97 12.69
N LEU A 110 3.13 -10.29 11.50
CA LEU A 110 4.58 -10.35 11.24
C LEU A 110 5.25 -9.01 11.51
N TRP A 111 4.67 -7.92 11.02
CA TRP A 111 5.21 -6.57 11.24
C TRP A 111 5.24 -6.19 12.72
N LEU A 112 4.16 -6.44 13.44
CA LEU A 112 4.10 -6.19 14.88
C LEU A 112 5.04 -7.11 15.67
N GLY A 113 5.23 -8.35 15.23
CA GLY A 113 6.22 -9.26 15.82
C GLY A 113 7.65 -8.76 15.61
N LEU A 114 8.00 -8.32 14.41
CA LEU A 114 9.31 -7.73 14.11
C LEU A 114 9.56 -6.44 14.92
N ALA A 115 8.52 -5.67 15.18
CA ALA A 115 8.59 -4.47 16.01
C ALA A 115 8.97 -4.75 17.48
N GLN A 116 8.82 -5.99 17.95
CA GLN A 116 9.26 -6.37 19.31
C GLN A 116 10.77 -6.63 19.38
N ILE A 117 11.46 -6.76 18.25
CA ILE A 117 12.90 -6.99 18.18
C ILE A 117 13.60 -5.63 18.16
N PRO A 118 14.42 -5.30 19.18
CA PRO A 118 15.12 -4.02 19.21
C PRO A 118 15.98 -3.80 17.96
N GLY A 119 15.90 -2.60 17.38
CA GLY A 119 16.68 -2.24 16.18
C GLY A 119 16.16 -2.78 14.85
N MET A 120 15.15 -3.67 14.85
CA MET A 120 14.68 -4.32 13.62
C MET A 120 13.89 -3.38 12.71
N LEU A 121 13.14 -2.45 13.28
CA LEU A 121 12.40 -1.42 12.55
C LEU A 121 13.05 -0.03 12.62
N ASP A 122 14.20 0.09 13.27
CA ASP A 122 14.91 1.36 13.41
C ASP A 122 15.68 1.71 12.12
N GLY A 123 15.78 3.00 11.84
CA GLY A 123 16.50 3.49 10.66
C GLY A 123 15.92 2.93 9.34
N GLY A 124 16.82 2.59 8.41
CA GLY A 124 16.44 2.09 7.08
C GLY A 124 15.87 0.66 7.05
N ASN A 125 16.05 -0.14 8.12
CA ASN A 125 15.63 -1.54 8.15
C ASN A 125 14.12 -1.69 7.99
N GLY A 126 13.34 -0.85 8.67
CA GLY A 126 11.88 -0.86 8.57
C GLY A 126 11.39 -0.54 7.15
N GLU A 127 12.04 0.40 6.46
CA GLU A 127 11.71 0.73 5.07
C GLU A 127 12.02 -0.43 4.12
N VAL A 128 13.18 -1.10 4.30
CA VAL A 128 13.57 -2.26 3.51
C VAL A 128 12.59 -3.42 3.71
N LEU A 129 12.23 -3.72 4.95
CA LEU A 129 11.25 -4.77 5.26
C LEU A 129 9.88 -4.45 4.68
N GLY A 130 9.42 -3.20 4.80
CA GLY A 130 8.17 -2.75 4.19
C GLY A 130 8.19 -2.88 2.67
N ALA A 131 9.29 -2.45 2.04
CA ALA A 131 9.50 -2.56 0.61
C ALA A 131 9.56 -4.02 0.10
N LEU A 132 9.86 -4.98 0.94
CA LEU A 132 9.84 -6.41 0.60
C LEU A 132 8.45 -7.03 0.77
N ILE A 133 7.73 -6.69 1.84
CA ILE A 133 6.42 -7.31 2.14
C ILE A 133 5.35 -6.87 1.14
N VAL A 134 5.33 -5.61 0.72
CA VAL A 134 4.34 -5.10 -0.24
C VAL A 134 4.40 -5.84 -1.59
N PRO A 135 5.56 -6.04 -2.24
CA PRO A 135 5.65 -6.85 -3.45
C PRO A 135 5.19 -8.29 -3.29
N VAL A 136 5.37 -8.90 -2.12
CA VAL A 136 4.86 -10.26 -1.85
C VAL A 136 3.34 -10.29 -1.94
N TYR A 137 2.64 -9.35 -1.30
CA TYR A 137 1.18 -9.24 -1.46
C TYR A 137 0.78 -8.96 -2.90
N THR A 138 1.50 -8.07 -3.57
CA THR A 138 1.25 -7.72 -4.98
C THR A 138 1.43 -8.94 -5.88
N PHE A 139 2.44 -9.78 -5.62
CA PHE A 139 2.65 -11.04 -6.31
C PHE A 139 1.48 -12.02 -6.09
N PHE A 140 0.99 -12.19 -4.86
CA PHE A 140 -0.17 -13.04 -4.58
C PHE A 140 -1.43 -12.53 -5.26
N ILE A 141 -1.66 -11.23 -5.31
CA ILE A 141 -2.77 -10.61 -6.04
C ILE A 141 -2.64 -10.92 -7.53
N ALA A 142 -1.47 -10.71 -8.11
CA ALA A 142 -1.20 -10.98 -9.53
C ALA A 142 -1.40 -12.47 -9.86
N MET A 143 -0.89 -13.37 -9.02
CA MET A 143 -1.05 -14.81 -9.19
C MET A 143 -2.52 -15.24 -9.12
N GLU A 144 -3.28 -14.67 -8.19
CA GLU A 144 -4.70 -14.95 -8.06
C GLU A 144 -5.46 -14.49 -9.32
N LEU A 145 -5.17 -13.31 -9.82
CA LEU A 145 -5.76 -12.77 -11.05
C LEU A 145 -5.34 -13.57 -12.28
N TRP A 146 -4.09 -14.04 -12.33
CA TRP A 146 -3.59 -14.90 -13.42
C TRP A 146 -4.31 -16.25 -13.49
N ARG A 147 -4.65 -16.83 -12.35
CA ARG A 147 -5.34 -18.16 -12.29
C ARG A 147 -6.75 -18.13 -12.87
N GLU A 148 -7.34 -16.98 -13.10
CA GLU A 148 -8.65 -16.83 -13.74
C GLU A 148 -8.56 -17.10 -15.24
N ARG A 149 -8.81 -18.34 -15.64
CA ARG A 149 -8.74 -18.78 -17.07
C ARG A 149 -9.86 -18.22 -17.95
N ARG A 150 -10.93 -17.66 -17.36
CA ARG A 150 -12.16 -17.25 -18.09
C ARG A 150 -12.10 -15.82 -18.63
N ARG A 151 -11.08 -15.04 -18.34
CA ARG A 151 -10.98 -13.63 -18.77
C ARG A 151 -10.36 -13.48 -20.15
N THR A 152 -10.78 -12.42 -20.87
CA THR A 152 -10.22 -12.01 -22.15
C THR A 152 -8.74 -11.66 -22.04
N ARG A 153 -7.98 -11.70 -23.15
CA ARG A 153 -6.55 -11.36 -23.18
C ARG A 153 -6.23 -9.99 -22.56
N TYR A 154 -7.07 -8.98 -22.84
CA TYR A 154 -6.88 -7.63 -22.32
C TYR A 154 -7.00 -7.52 -20.77
N SER A 155 -7.94 -8.24 -20.21
CA SER A 155 -8.13 -8.33 -18.77
C SER A 155 -6.92 -8.96 -18.04
N ARG A 156 -6.24 -9.92 -18.69
CA ARG A 156 -5.02 -10.55 -18.13
C ARG A 156 -3.83 -9.60 -18.14
N ALA A 157 -3.65 -8.86 -19.24
CA ALA A 157 -2.56 -7.89 -19.34
C ALA A 157 -2.68 -6.81 -18.23
N ALA A 158 -3.86 -6.23 -18.05
CA ALA A 158 -4.10 -5.26 -17.00
C ALA A 158 -3.86 -5.84 -15.58
N ALA A 159 -4.29 -7.08 -15.35
CA ALA A 159 -4.11 -7.78 -14.08
C ALA A 159 -2.64 -8.03 -13.72
N ILE A 160 -1.72 -8.01 -14.69
CA ILE A 160 -0.29 -8.18 -14.47
C ILE A 160 0.40 -6.82 -14.41
N VAL A 161 0.08 -5.94 -15.36
CA VAL A 161 0.75 -4.63 -15.50
C VAL A 161 0.55 -3.79 -14.24
N VAL A 162 -0.67 -3.72 -13.71
CA VAL A 162 -0.96 -2.91 -12.52
C VAL A 162 -0.16 -3.37 -11.28
N PRO A 163 -0.14 -4.65 -10.90
CA PRO A 163 0.70 -5.13 -9.80
C PRO A 163 2.20 -4.96 -10.06
N CYS A 164 2.68 -5.18 -11.29
CA CYS A 164 4.09 -4.98 -11.63
C CYS A 164 4.52 -3.52 -11.49
N LEU A 165 3.70 -2.58 -11.97
CA LEU A 165 3.95 -1.16 -11.78
C LEU A 165 3.96 -0.79 -10.29
N HIS A 166 2.99 -1.31 -9.52
CA HIS A 166 2.92 -1.06 -8.09
C HIS A 166 4.15 -1.61 -7.36
N ALA A 167 4.57 -2.84 -7.65
CA ALA A 167 5.79 -3.41 -7.09
C ALA A 167 7.04 -2.59 -7.48
N GLY A 168 7.10 -2.12 -8.72
CA GLY A 168 8.19 -1.26 -9.22
C GLY A 168 8.35 0.03 -8.43
N ILE A 169 7.25 0.69 -8.07
CA ILE A 169 7.26 1.92 -7.26
C ILE A 169 7.97 1.70 -5.92
N PHE A 170 7.84 0.52 -5.30
CA PHE A 170 8.49 0.20 -4.03
C PHE A 170 9.91 -0.35 -4.20
N LEU A 171 10.17 -1.13 -5.25
CA LEU A 171 11.46 -1.79 -5.45
C LEU A 171 12.52 -0.86 -6.07
N VAL A 172 12.14 0.09 -6.92
CA VAL A 172 13.10 1.00 -7.56
C VAL A 172 13.84 1.88 -6.54
N PRO A 173 13.19 2.59 -5.60
CA PRO A 173 13.89 3.36 -4.58
C PRO A 173 14.79 2.50 -3.70
N LEU A 174 14.36 1.27 -3.38
CA LEU A 174 15.16 0.31 -2.62
C LEU A 174 16.42 -0.09 -3.39
N ALA A 175 16.28 -0.44 -4.68
CA ALA A 175 17.41 -0.80 -5.54
C ALA A 175 18.40 0.37 -5.70
N MET A 176 17.89 1.60 -5.83
CA MET A 176 18.72 2.80 -5.90
C MET A 176 19.50 3.05 -4.61
N ARG A 177 18.90 2.86 -3.44
CA ARG A 177 19.60 2.97 -2.14
C ARG A 177 20.70 1.91 -1.99
N LEU A 178 20.43 0.68 -2.40
CA LEU A 178 21.41 -0.42 -2.29
C LEU A 178 22.56 -0.31 -3.32
N SER A 179 22.36 0.39 -4.44
CA SER A 179 23.38 0.56 -5.48
C SER A 179 24.22 1.83 -5.35
N LEU A 180 23.75 2.81 -4.57
CA LEU A 180 24.55 4.00 -4.27
C LEU A 180 25.33 3.73 -2.97
N PRO A 181 26.68 3.60 -3.02
CA PRO A 181 27.46 3.53 -1.79
C PRO A 181 27.23 4.82 -1.02
N ASP A 182 27.00 4.69 0.30
CA ASP A 182 26.88 5.83 1.20
C ASP A 182 28.08 6.76 0.96
N GLY A 183 27.82 7.85 0.25
CA GLY A 183 28.83 8.89 0.02
C GLY A 183 29.16 9.53 1.35
N HIS A 184 30.37 9.29 1.83
CA HIS A 184 31.00 9.97 2.95
C HIS A 184 31.09 11.48 2.72
#